data_ea456dc1527d909959bb48a084755d1c
#
_entry.id   ea456dc1527d909959bb48a084755d1c
#
_cell.length_a   1.000
_cell.length_b   1.000
_cell.length_c   1.000
_cell.angle_alpha   90.00
_cell.angle_beta   90.00
_cell.angle_gamma   90.00
#
_symmetry.space_group_name_H-M   'P 1'
#
loop_
_entity.id
_entity.type
_entity.pdbx_description
1 polymer ?
#
loop_
_entity_poly.entity_id
_entity_poly.type
_entity_poly.pdbx_seq_one_letter_code
_entity_poly.pdbx_strand_id
1 'polypeptide(L)'
;MIVYVRFNSSHGFPVELEQGASVSDLKETVGLLQGVQPDRLRVIFAGRELCNESTLQGCDLPEQSTVHVVLPPSTSSQLSELVQQHRPGGGMESLTRLDLSGSRLASVSEGLAVILETDSSRQGNSVGHTEAKAHSSFYVFCKTVCKAVQPGKLRVRCRDCKQGTLTLNRGPCGWDDVLLPNRIHGVCQSQDCDGTVAEFYLKCAAHPTCDNDTSAALDLIMPNTRRVPCIACTDIVTPVLVFQCAERHVICLECFHLYCVTRLNERQFIQEPLVGYSLPCAAGCPDSLIKEVHHFRVLGNEQYERYQRYAAEECVLQMGGVLCPAPGCGAGLLPADDVRRVCCEMGCGPGSLKKY
;
A
#
# COMPACT_ATOMS: atom_id res chain seq x y z
N MET A 1 -19.22 -5.04 -0.82
CA MET A 1 -17.79 -5.40 -0.87
C MET A 1 -17.60 -6.72 -0.14
N ILE A 2 -16.96 -7.70 -0.76
CA ILE A 2 -16.66 -9.00 -0.13
C ILE A 2 -15.19 -9.00 0.29
N VAL A 3 -14.92 -9.31 1.56
CA VAL A 3 -13.58 -9.47 2.12
C VAL A 3 -13.45 -10.89 2.69
N TYR A 4 -12.37 -11.58 2.37
CA TYR A 4 -12.07 -12.87 2.98
C TYR A 4 -11.33 -12.67 4.30
N VAL A 5 -11.92 -13.16 5.38
CA VAL A 5 -11.35 -13.04 6.72
C VAL A 5 -10.69 -14.34 7.13
N ARG A 6 -9.42 -14.32 7.45
CA ARG A 6 -8.72 -15.39 8.16
C ARG A 6 -8.67 -15.07 9.64
N PHE A 7 -9.54 -15.68 10.40
CA PHE A 7 -9.59 -15.52 11.86
C PHE A 7 -8.67 -16.53 12.54
N ASN A 8 -7.72 -16.05 13.35
CA ASN A 8 -6.71 -16.88 14.02
C ASN A 8 -6.13 -17.98 13.11
N SER A 9 -5.93 -17.64 11.82
CA SER A 9 -5.40 -18.53 10.78
C SER A 9 -6.32 -19.66 10.32
N SER A 10 -7.62 -19.56 10.57
CA SER A 10 -8.62 -20.44 9.99
C SER A 10 -8.68 -20.33 8.45
N HIS A 11 -9.35 -21.23 7.77
CA HIS A 11 -9.69 -21.04 6.37
C HIS A 11 -10.46 -19.73 6.21
N GLY A 12 -10.09 -18.94 5.20
CA GLY A 12 -10.74 -17.68 4.95
C GLY A 12 -12.23 -17.88 4.68
N PHE A 13 -13.09 -17.17 5.39
CA PHE A 13 -14.51 -17.11 5.13
C PHE A 13 -14.89 -15.73 4.56
N PRO A 14 -15.83 -15.65 3.63
CA PRO A 14 -16.25 -14.39 3.06
C PRO A 14 -17.09 -13.60 4.08
N VAL A 15 -16.84 -12.31 4.14
CA VAL A 15 -17.63 -11.33 4.89
C VAL A 15 -18.14 -10.29 3.91
N GLU A 16 -19.45 -10.13 3.81
CA GLU A 16 -20.06 -9.08 3.01
C GLU A 16 -20.23 -7.82 3.86
N LEU A 17 -19.75 -6.71 3.33
CA LEU A 17 -19.80 -5.40 3.97
C LEU A 17 -20.38 -4.37 2.99
N GLU A 18 -21.02 -3.34 3.53
CA GLU A 18 -21.53 -2.23 2.73
C GLU A 18 -20.39 -1.42 2.10
N GLN A 19 -20.70 -0.66 1.04
CA GLN A 19 -19.75 0.29 0.47
C GLN A 19 -19.52 1.43 1.48
N GLY A 20 -18.25 1.62 1.86
CA GLY A 20 -17.87 2.62 2.87
C GLY A 20 -17.75 2.09 4.29
N ALA A 21 -17.96 0.78 4.50
CA ALA A 21 -17.74 0.16 5.81
C ALA A 21 -16.35 0.44 6.35
N SER A 22 -16.28 0.65 7.66
CA SER A 22 -15.05 0.87 8.42
C SER A 22 -14.41 -0.46 8.86
N VAL A 23 -13.18 -0.39 9.36
CA VAL A 23 -12.53 -1.53 10.02
C VAL A 23 -13.30 -1.95 11.28
N SER A 24 -13.98 -1.00 11.95
CA SER A 24 -14.86 -1.29 13.10
C SER A 24 -16.04 -2.16 12.69
N ASP A 25 -16.71 -1.85 11.57
CA ASP A 25 -17.84 -2.64 11.06
C ASP A 25 -17.41 -4.07 10.70
N LEU A 26 -16.19 -4.22 10.14
CA LEU A 26 -15.60 -5.53 9.89
C LEU A 26 -15.36 -6.30 11.21
N LYS A 27 -14.83 -5.64 12.24
CA LYS A 27 -14.60 -6.25 13.55
C LYS A 27 -15.92 -6.67 14.22
N GLU A 28 -16.96 -5.86 14.14
CA GLU A 28 -18.29 -6.18 14.65
C GLU A 28 -18.86 -7.41 13.97
N THR A 29 -18.81 -7.47 12.65
CA THR A 29 -19.29 -8.61 11.86
C THR A 29 -18.53 -9.89 12.21
N VAL A 30 -17.20 -9.83 12.27
CA VAL A 30 -16.36 -10.97 12.65
C VAL A 30 -16.59 -11.36 14.10
N GLY A 31 -16.74 -10.39 15.00
CA GLY A 31 -17.06 -10.61 16.42
C GLY A 31 -18.37 -11.36 16.61
N LEU A 32 -19.41 -10.98 15.89
CA LEU A 32 -20.70 -11.69 15.90
C LEU A 32 -20.58 -13.11 15.37
N LEU A 33 -19.85 -13.33 14.26
CA LEU A 33 -19.69 -14.65 13.66
C LEU A 33 -18.85 -15.60 14.52
N GLN A 34 -17.87 -15.06 15.28
CA GLN A 34 -16.94 -15.86 16.07
C GLN A 34 -17.24 -15.84 17.58
N GLY A 35 -18.27 -15.10 18.01
CA GLY A 35 -18.63 -14.99 19.43
C GLY A 35 -17.59 -14.24 20.29
N VAL A 36 -16.87 -13.30 19.70
CA VAL A 36 -15.77 -12.55 20.34
C VAL A 36 -16.09 -11.06 20.36
N GLN A 37 -15.66 -10.36 21.42
CA GLN A 37 -15.84 -8.90 21.51
C GLN A 37 -15.02 -8.19 20.41
N PRO A 38 -15.64 -7.28 19.62
CA PRO A 38 -14.98 -6.58 18.51
C PRO A 38 -13.73 -5.80 18.92
N ASP A 39 -13.75 -5.17 20.10
CA ASP A 39 -12.63 -4.37 20.62
C ASP A 39 -11.36 -5.19 20.88
N ARG A 40 -11.50 -6.50 21.05
CA ARG A 40 -10.39 -7.42 21.22
C ARG A 40 -9.78 -7.92 19.92
N LEU A 41 -10.42 -7.62 18.80
CA LEU A 41 -9.95 -8.06 17.48
C LEU A 41 -8.94 -7.08 16.90
N ARG A 42 -7.87 -7.62 16.31
CA ARG A 42 -6.91 -6.84 15.51
C ARG A 42 -7.00 -7.29 14.06
N VAL A 43 -7.15 -6.33 13.16
CA VAL A 43 -7.22 -6.57 11.71
C VAL A 43 -5.90 -6.21 11.08
N ILE A 44 -5.28 -7.16 10.40
CA ILE A 44 -3.97 -7.02 9.78
C ILE A 44 -4.12 -7.16 8.27
N PHE A 45 -3.59 -6.20 7.53
CA PHE A 45 -3.48 -6.24 6.07
C PHE A 45 -2.09 -5.79 5.63
N ALA A 46 -1.43 -6.55 4.75
CA ALA A 46 -0.08 -6.29 4.24
C ALA A 46 0.97 -6.05 5.35
N GLY A 47 0.85 -6.76 6.48
CA GLY A 47 1.76 -6.65 7.63
C GLY A 47 1.52 -5.42 8.52
N ARG A 48 0.44 -4.67 8.30
CA ARG A 48 0.06 -3.49 9.07
C ARG A 48 -1.27 -3.72 9.76
N GLU A 49 -1.36 -3.35 11.04
CA GLU A 49 -2.64 -3.29 11.74
C GLU A 49 -3.46 -2.11 11.22
N LEU A 50 -4.73 -2.35 10.92
CA LEU A 50 -5.65 -1.33 10.43
C LEU A 50 -6.34 -0.62 11.59
N CYS A 51 -6.42 0.72 11.51
CA CYS A 51 -7.11 1.54 12.50
C CYS A 51 -8.63 1.39 12.38
N ASN A 52 -9.34 1.36 13.50
CA ASN A 52 -10.80 1.17 13.58
C ASN A 52 -11.59 2.18 12.76
N GLU A 53 -11.17 3.43 12.79
CA GLU A 53 -11.85 4.55 12.13
C GLU A 53 -11.60 4.64 10.63
N SER A 54 -10.65 3.85 10.11
CA SER A 54 -10.34 3.83 8.68
C SER A 54 -11.43 3.08 7.92
N THR A 55 -11.85 3.63 6.79
CA THR A 55 -12.72 2.89 5.86
C THR A 55 -11.93 1.82 5.14
N LEU A 56 -12.55 0.68 4.85
CA LEU A 56 -11.89 -0.41 4.11
C LEU A 56 -11.42 0.03 2.72
N GLN A 57 -12.16 0.95 2.09
CA GLN A 57 -11.74 1.58 0.84
C GLN A 57 -10.53 2.50 1.03
N GLY A 58 -10.50 3.25 2.13
CA GLY A 58 -9.35 4.09 2.52
C GLY A 58 -8.09 3.29 2.87
N CYS A 59 -8.26 2.05 3.34
CA CYS A 59 -7.16 1.11 3.54
C CYS A 59 -6.70 0.43 2.25
N ASP A 60 -7.28 0.82 1.10
CA ASP A 60 -6.96 0.26 -0.22
C ASP A 60 -7.13 -1.26 -0.31
N LEU A 61 -8.07 -1.81 0.45
CA LEU A 61 -8.44 -3.22 0.36
C LEU A 61 -9.13 -3.50 -0.98
N PRO A 62 -8.53 -4.29 -1.88
CA PRO A 62 -9.22 -4.73 -3.08
C PRO A 62 -10.43 -5.59 -2.72
N GLU A 63 -11.45 -5.58 -3.56
CA GLU A 63 -12.56 -6.54 -3.44
C GLU A 63 -12.00 -7.98 -3.48
N GLN A 64 -12.54 -8.87 -2.65
CA GLN A 64 -12.06 -10.24 -2.45
C GLN A 64 -10.63 -10.35 -1.88
N SER A 65 -10.10 -9.28 -1.27
CA SER A 65 -8.83 -9.36 -0.57
C SER A 65 -8.95 -10.18 0.71
N THR A 66 -7.84 -10.79 1.11
CA THR A 66 -7.73 -11.52 2.37
C THR A 66 -7.16 -10.62 3.45
N VAL A 67 -7.87 -10.48 4.56
CA VAL A 67 -7.39 -9.84 5.78
C VAL A 67 -7.20 -10.88 6.88
N HIS A 68 -6.21 -10.67 7.73
CA HIS A 68 -5.98 -11.51 8.90
C HIS A 68 -6.59 -10.83 10.13
N VAL A 69 -7.47 -11.53 10.84
CA VAL A 69 -8.04 -11.06 12.09
C VAL A 69 -7.53 -11.94 13.22
N VAL A 70 -6.87 -11.33 14.17
CA VAL A 70 -6.27 -12.02 15.31
C VAL A 70 -6.87 -11.55 16.62
N LEU A 71 -6.99 -12.47 17.59
CA LEU A 71 -7.45 -12.20 18.93
C LEU A 71 -6.23 -12.22 19.88
N PRO A 72 -5.74 -11.07 20.37
CA PRO A 72 -4.70 -11.06 21.39
C PRO A 72 -5.23 -11.59 22.72
N PRO A 73 -4.36 -12.21 23.56
CA PRO A 73 -4.72 -12.65 24.89
C PRO A 73 -5.16 -11.49 25.78
N SER A 74 -5.93 -11.78 26.83
CA SER A 74 -6.71 -10.81 27.63
C SER A 74 -5.88 -9.85 28.51
N THR A 75 -4.56 -9.86 28.45
CA THR A 75 -3.66 -9.06 29.31
C THR A 75 -2.57 -8.40 28.50
N SER A 76 -2.81 -7.20 27.97
CA SER A 76 -1.72 -6.25 27.71
C SER A 76 -2.23 -4.86 27.30
N SER A 77 -2.78 -4.11 28.27
CA SER A 77 -2.96 -2.67 28.12
C SER A 77 -1.71 -1.84 28.49
N GLN A 78 -0.52 -2.45 28.55
CA GLN A 78 0.70 -1.74 29.02
C GLN A 78 1.96 -1.93 28.18
N LEU A 79 1.90 -2.45 26.94
CA LEU A 79 3.10 -2.66 26.11
C LEU A 79 3.31 -1.66 24.98
N SER A 80 2.55 -0.56 24.92
CA SER A 80 2.76 0.49 23.90
C SER A 80 3.87 1.49 24.21
N GLU A 81 4.50 1.44 25.39
CA GLU A 81 5.53 2.43 25.78
C GLU A 81 6.98 1.91 25.83
N LEU A 82 7.24 0.64 25.55
CA LEU A 82 8.58 0.05 25.71
C LEU A 82 9.34 -0.30 24.40
N VAL A 83 8.82 0.02 23.23
CA VAL A 83 9.49 -0.29 21.94
C VAL A 83 10.46 0.82 21.47
N GLN A 84 10.76 1.83 22.29
CA GLN A 84 11.67 2.93 21.89
C GLN A 84 13.16 2.71 22.20
N GLN A 85 13.58 1.56 22.68
CA GLN A 85 15.01 1.35 22.97
C GLN A 85 15.46 -0.07 22.58
N HIS A 86 15.71 -0.33 21.30
CA HIS A 86 16.80 -1.23 20.87
C HIS A 86 17.05 -1.01 19.37
N ARG A 87 18.02 -0.17 19.07
CA ARG A 87 18.71 -0.18 17.78
C ARG A 87 19.82 -1.23 17.85
N PRO A 88 19.78 -2.29 17.06
CA PRO A 88 21.00 -3.01 16.75
C PRO A 88 21.68 -2.22 15.63
N GLY A 89 22.73 -1.50 15.97
CA GLY A 89 23.71 -1.03 14.99
C GLY A 89 24.43 -2.24 14.40
N GLY A 90 24.06 -2.61 13.22
CA GLY A 90 24.76 -3.56 12.37
C GLY A 90 24.83 -2.98 10.99
N GLY A 91 25.86 -2.15 10.73
CA GLY A 91 26.19 -1.70 9.38
C GLY A 91 26.53 -2.91 8.53
N MET A 92 25.64 -3.28 7.60
CA MET A 92 26.06 -4.07 6.45
C MET A 92 26.91 -3.16 5.56
N GLU A 93 28.23 -3.28 5.70
CA GLU A 93 29.17 -2.73 4.73
C GLU A 93 28.85 -3.36 3.37
N SER A 94 28.40 -2.53 2.45
CA SER A 94 28.23 -2.90 1.04
C SER A 94 29.60 -3.29 0.48
N LEU A 95 29.75 -4.55 0.06
CA LEU A 95 30.99 -5.12 -0.50
C LEU A 95 31.34 -4.58 -1.89
N THR A 96 30.56 -3.67 -2.46
CA THR A 96 30.83 -3.04 -3.75
C THR A 96 30.70 -1.52 -3.63
N ARG A 97 31.83 -0.81 -3.67
CA ARG A 97 31.89 0.64 -3.93
C ARG A 97 31.55 0.91 -5.41
N LEU A 98 30.30 0.74 -5.78
CA LEU A 98 29.78 1.23 -7.05
C LEU A 98 29.50 2.73 -6.89
N ASP A 99 30.03 3.53 -7.81
CA ASP A 99 29.65 4.94 -7.88
C ASP A 99 28.22 5.07 -8.39
N LEU A 100 27.29 5.30 -7.47
CA LEU A 100 25.87 5.44 -7.76
C LEU A 100 25.45 6.89 -8.01
N SER A 101 26.40 7.82 -8.11
CA SER A 101 26.12 9.26 -8.27
C SER A 101 25.31 9.57 -9.53
N GLY A 102 25.56 8.83 -10.61
CA GLY A 102 24.80 8.97 -11.86
C GLY A 102 23.34 8.52 -11.80
N SER A 103 23.00 7.68 -10.81
CA SER A 103 21.63 7.11 -10.64
C SER A 103 20.78 7.87 -9.61
N ARG A 104 21.14 9.12 -9.32
CA ARG A 104 20.46 9.98 -8.36
C ARG A 104 19.65 11.05 -9.07
N LEU A 105 18.42 11.26 -8.63
CA LEU A 105 17.60 12.37 -9.08
C LEU A 105 17.99 13.63 -8.30
N ALA A 106 18.39 14.70 -9.00
CA ALA A 106 18.72 15.96 -8.33
C ALA A 106 17.51 16.51 -7.56
N SER A 107 17.75 17.04 -6.35
CA SER A 107 16.71 17.62 -5.50
C SER A 107 16.31 19.00 -6.03
N VAL A 108 15.43 19.02 -7.02
CA VAL A 108 14.69 20.23 -7.39
C VAL A 108 13.24 19.95 -7.06
N SER A 109 12.61 20.85 -6.32
CA SER A 109 11.17 20.83 -6.05
C SER A 109 10.42 20.99 -7.38
N GLU A 110 10.23 19.89 -8.10
CA GLU A 110 9.31 19.90 -9.23
C GLU A 110 7.90 19.90 -8.66
N GLY A 111 7.21 21.03 -8.79
CA GLY A 111 5.79 21.11 -8.53
C GLY A 111 5.04 20.05 -9.35
N LEU A 112 4.02 19.47 -8.76
CA LEU A 112 3.11 18.57 -9.43
C LEU A 112 2.41 19.34 -10.55
N ALA A 113 2.79 19.14 -11.82
CA ALA A 113 2.12 19.75 -12.95
C ALA A 113 0.76 19.07 -13.12
N VAL A 114 -0.29 19.68 -12.60
CA VAL A 114 -1.68 19.25 -12.81
C VAL A 114 -2.15 19.84 -14.14
N ILE A 115 -2.18 19.00 -15.16
CA ILE A 115 -2.88 19.33 -16.40
C ILE A 115 -4.35 19.03 -16.15
N LEU A 116 -5.13 20.05 -15.83
CA LEU A 116 -6.58 19.98 -15.88
C LEU A 116 -6.96 19.91 -17.36
N GLU A 117 -7.27 18.74 -17.88
CA GLU A 117 -7.90 18.61 -19.19
C GLU A 117 -9.30 19.23 -19.09
N THR A 118 -9.43 20.49 -19.48
CA THR A 118 -10.74 21.07 -19.81
C THR A 118 -11.20 20.40 -21.10
N ASP A 119 -12.33 19.72 -21.08
CA ASP A 119 -13.02 19.23 -22.27
C ASP A 119 -13.35 20.44 -23.18
N SER A 120 -12.41 20.77 -24.05
CA SER A 120 -12.64 21.74 -25.13
C SER A 120 -12.81 20.94 -26.43
N SER A 121 -14.04 20.48 -26.64
CA SER A 121 -14.51 20.15 -27.97
C SER A 121 -14.54 21.42 -28.81
N ARG A 122 -13.46 21.73 -29.50
CA ARG A 122 -13.49 22.64 -30.67
C ARG A 122 -12.67 22.02 -31.81
N GLN A 123 -13.42 21.66 -32.85
CA GLN A 123 -12.94 21.40 -34.17
C GLN A 123 -12.08 22.58 -34.66
N GLY A 124 -10.89 22.24 -35.15
CA GLY A 124 -10.03 23.17 -35.86
C GLY A 124 -8.94 22.40 -36.59
N ASN A 125 -9.11 22.21 -37.91
CA ASN A 125 -8.11 21.70 -38.81
C ASN A 125 -6.79 22.47 -38.69
N SER A 126 -5.68 21.76 -38.42
CA SER A 126 -4.38 22.16 -38.96
C SER A 126 -3.41 20.98 -38.99
N VAL A 127 -2.71 20.92 -40.11
CA VAL A 127 -1.77 19.94 -40.64
C VAL A 127 -0.51 19.87 -39.79
N GLY A 128 -0.08 18.62 -39.46
CA GLY A 128 1.33 18.22 -39.35
C GLY A 128 2.12 18.79 -38.18
N HIS A 129 2.03 18.12 -36.99
CA HIS A 129 3.14 18.06 -36.07
C HIS A 129 3.16 16.66 -35.43
N THR A 130 4.34 16.04 -35.46
CA THR A 130 4.71 14.84 -34.71
C THR A 130 4.10 14.89 -33.31
N GLU A 131 3.20 13.95 -33.02
CA GLU A 131 2.62 13.75 -31.69
C GLU A 131 3.74 13.50 -30.70
N ALA A 132 4.15 14.53 -29.99
CA ALA A 132 4.83 14.38 -28.71
C ALA A 132 3.84 13.65 -27.80
N LYS A 133 4.04 12.34 -27.59
CA LYS A 133 3.28 11.56 -26.60
C LYS A 133 3.35 12.34 -25.30
N ALA A 134 2.22 12.93 -24.90
CA ALA A 134 2.10 13.58 -23.60
C ALA A 134 2.43 12.53 -22.55
N HIS A 135 3.63 12.63 -21.95
CA HIS A 135 4.03 11.73 -20.89
C HIS A 135 3.10 11.96 -19.70
N SER A 136 2.38 10.91 -19.31
CA SER A 136 1.56 10.95 -18.11
C SER A 136 2.44 11.30 -16.91
N SER A 137 2.03 12.30 -16.12
CA SER A 137 2.74 12.71 -14.92
C SER A 137 2.48 11.78 -13.73
N PHE A 138 1.45 10.93 -13.81
CA PHE A 138 1.01 10.05 -12.74
C PHE A 138 1.01 8.60 -13.20
N TYR A 139 1.34 7.72 -12.28
CA TYR A 139 1.21 6.28 -12.45
C TYR A 139 0.34 5.69 -11.35
N VAL A 140 -0.43 4.68 -11.72
CA VAL A 140 -1.37 4.00 -10.82
C VAL A 140 -1.26 2.48 -11.00
N PHE A 141 -1.58 1.74 -9.97
CA PHE A 141 -1.94 0.34 -10.13
C PHE A 141 -3.45 0.25 -10.40
N CYS A 142 -3.83 -0.12 -11.62
CA CYS A 142 -5.22 -0.36 -11.98
C CYS A 142 -5.68 -1.69 -11.38
N LYS A 143 -6.60 -1.65 -10.39
CA LYS A 143 -7.02 -2.82 -9.63
C LYS A 143 -8.04 -3.69 -10.36
N THR A 144 -8.87 -3.08 -11.21
CA THR A 144 -10.04 -3.73 -11.83
C THR A 144 -9.73 -4.32 -13.20
N VAL A 145 -9.37 -3.51 -14.18
CA VAL A 145 -9.27 -3.90 -15.59
C VAL A 145 -7.86 -4.39 -15.95
N CYS A 146 -6.85 -3.52 -15.82
CA CYS A 146 -5.50 -3.84 -16.28
C CYS A 146 -4.73 -4.75 -15.33
N LYS A 147 -5.00 -4.67 -14.03
CA LYS A 147 -4.26 -5.36 -12.95
C LYS A 147 -2.74 -5.17 -13.06
N ALA A 148 -2.33 -3.98 -13.45
CA ALA A 148 -0.95 -3.61 -13.76
C ALA A 148 -0.69 -2.13 -13.47
N VAL A 149 0.59 -1.75 -13.45
CA VAL A 149 1.03 -0.35 -13.42
C VAL A 149 0.66 0.31 -14.75
N GLN A 150 -0.07 1.40 -14.67
CA GLN A 150 -0.57 2.13 -15.83
C GLN A 150 -0.41 3.64 -15.64
N PRO A 151 -0.38 4.42 -16.72
CA PRO A 151 -0.58 5.86 -16.64
C PRO A 151 -1.89 6.19 -15.92
N GLY A 152 -1.86 7.20 -15.05
CA GLY A 152 -3.00 7.65 -14.25
C GLY A 152 -3.49 9.03 -14.64
N LYS A 153 -4.75 9.30 -14.32
CA LYS A 153 -5.39 10.62 -14.45
C LYS A 153 -5.83 11.09 -13.06
N LEU A 154 -5.33 12.25 -12.63
CA LEU A 154 -5.78 12.86 -11.40
C LEU A 154 -7.18 13.45 -11.61
N ARG A 155 -8.06 13.22 -10.65
CA ARG A 155 -9.43 13.74 -10.58
C ARG A 155 -9.66 14.37 -9.23
N VAL A 156 -10.59 15.30 -9.19
CA VAL A 156 -11.01 16.00 -7.97
C VAL A 156 -12.53 15.99 -7.87
N ARG A 157 -13.04 15.91 -6.65
CA ARG A 157 -14.46 16.01 -6.34
C ARG A 157 -14.68 16.70 -5.01
N CYS A 158 -15.86 17.17 -4.76
CA CYS A 158 -16.26 17.60 -3.43
C CYS A 158 -16.26 16.39 -2.48
N ARG A 159 -15.64 16.55 -1.31
CA ARG A 159 -15.58 15.49 -0.30
C ARG A 159 -16.97 15.11 0.23
N ASP A 160 -17.87 16.12 0.37
CA ASP A 160 -19.16 15.93 1.04
C ASP A 160 -20.21 15.30 0.11
N CYS A 161 -20.47 15.90 -1.06
CA CYS A 161 -21.46 15.37 -2.01
C CYS A 161 -20.89 14.39 -3.04
N LYS A 162 -19.57 14.19 -3.08
CA LYS A 162 -18.87 13.32 -4.05
C LYS A 162 -19.06 13.73 -5.53
N GLN A 163 -19.55 14.95 -5.82
CA GLN A 163 -19.69 15.46 -7.17
C GLN A 163 -18.41 16.16 -7.65
N GLY A 164 -18.14 16.09 -8.95
CA GLY A 164 -16.96 16.69 -9.59
C GLY A 164 -17.05 18.21 -9.84
N THR A 165 -17.96 18.93 -9.18
CA THR A 165 -18.27 20.34 -9.39
C THR A 165 -17.58 21.28 -8.40
N LEU A 166 -16.43 20.91 -7.88
CA LEU A 166 -15.68 21.73 -6.92
C LEU A 166 -14.72 22.68 -7.65
N THR A 167 -14.84 24.00 -7.41
CA THR A 167 -13.87 24.99 -7.86
C THR A 167 -12.80 25.15 -6.80
N LEU A 168 -11.56 24.80 -7.13
CA LEU A 168 -10.43 24.82 -6.20
C LEU A 168 -9.90 26.24 -5.98
N ASN A 169 -9.52 26.57 -4.76
CA ASN A 169 -8.82 27.83 -4.44
C ASN A 169 -7.40 27.84 -5.00
N ARG A 170 -6.73 26.66 -5.04
CA ARG A 170 -5.45 26.44 -5.69
C ARG A 170 -5.35 24.99 -6.18
N GLY A 171 -4.50 24.75 -7.17
CA GLY A 171 -4.13 23.39 -7.58
C GLY A 171 -3.19 22.70 -6.57
N PRO A 172 -3.08 21.37 -6.62
CA PRO A 172 -2.12 20.62 -5.82
C PRO A 172 -0.69 20.91 -6.30
N CYS A 173 0.23 21.11 -5.35
CA CYS A 173 1.65 21.38 -5.62
C CYS A 173 2.55 20.14 -5.43
N GLY A 174 2.05 19.09 -4.78
CA GLY A 174 2.79 17.87 -4.50
C GLY A 174 1.86 16.72 -4.13
N TRP A 175 2.46 15.55 -3.92
CA TRP A 175 1.74 14.34 -3.54
C TRP A 175 1.02 14.48 -2.18
N ASP A 176 1.58 15.24 -1.23
CA ASP A 176 0.93 15.49 0.05
C ASP A 176 -0.42 16.19 -0.11
N ASP A 177 -0.55 17.10 -1.09
CA ASP A 177 -1.81 17.76 -1.39
C ASP A 177 -2.86 16.80 -1.98
N VAL A 178 -2.42 15.73 -2.62
CA VAL A 178 -3.27 14.73 -3.27
C VAL A 178 -3.64 13.58 -2.33
N LEU A 179 -2.66 13.09 -1.54
CA LEU A 179 -2.81 11.88 -0.72
C LEU A 179 -3.31 12.17 0.69
N LEU A 180 -3.00 13.35 1.25
CA LEU A 180 -3.43 13.70 2.60
C LEU A 180 -4.79 14.43 2.57
N PRO A 181 -5.70 14.11 3.48
CA PRO A 181 -7.01 14.77 3.54
C PRO A 181 -6.91 16.24 3.97
N ASN A 182 -7.89 17.04 3.60
CA ASN A 182 -8.07 18.43 4.04
C ASN A 182 -6.90 19.39 3.67
N ARG A 183 -6.11 19.08 2.65
CA ARG A 183 -4.98 19.93 2.22
C ARG A 183 -5.40 21.04 1.26
N ILE A 184 -6.42 20.81 0.45
CA ILE A 184 -6.91 21.75 -0.55
C ILE A 184 -8.40 22.00 -0.33
N HIS A 185 -8.75 23.25 -0.39
CA HIS A 185 -10.12 23.75 -0.27
C HIS A 185 -10.61 24.38 -1.57
N GLY A 186 -11.92 24.48 -1.69
CA GLY A 186 -12.62 25.07 -2.82
C GLY A 186 -14.06 25.39 -2.48
N VAL A 187 -14.86 25.64 -3.49
CA VAL A 187 -16.29 25.92 -3.36
C VAL A 187 -17.04 24.90 -4.22
N CYS A 188 -17.93 24.13 -3.60
CA CYS A 188 -18.79 23.20 -4.32
C CYS A 188 -19.86 24.01 -5.10
N GLN A 189 -20.05 23.65 -6.38
CA GLN A 189 -21.05 24.31 -7.26
C GLN A 189 -22.36 23.51 -7.33
N SER A 190 -22.51 22.43 -6.58
CA SER A 190 -23.74 21.65 -6.51
C SER A 190 -24.79 22.43 -5.72
N GLN A 191 -26.06 22.43 -6.18
CA GLN A 191 -27.15 23.27 -5.63
C GLN A 191 -27.46 22.99 -4.15
N ASP A 192 -27.22 21.78 -3.67
CA ASP A 192 -27.56 21.34 -2.31
C ASP A 192 -26.32 20.99 -1.46
N CYS A 193 -25.16 21.61 -1.75
CA CYS A 193 -23.93 21.29 -1.06
C CYS A 193 -23.04 22.51 -0.82
N ASP A 194 -22.80 22.83 0.44
CA ASP A 194 -21.86 23.84 0.89
C ASP A 194 -20.46 23.33 1.17
N GLY A 195 -20.11 22.18 0.61
CA GLY A 195 -18.82 21.51 0.80
C GLY A 195 -17.64 22.36 0.35
N THR A 196 -16.59 22.43 1.17
CA THR A 196 -15.40 23.25 0.92
C THR A 196 -14.12 22.46 0.76
N VAL A 197 -14.15 21.14 0.96
CA VAL A 197 -12.94 20.30 0.96
C VAL A 197 -12.84 19.51 -0.34
N ALA A 198 -11.66 19.58 -0.95
CA ALA A 198 -11.33 18.78 -2.12
C ALA A 198 -10.92 17.37 -1.73
N GLU A 199 -11.43 16.39 -2.42
CA GLU A 199 -10.99 14.99 -2.39
C GLU A 199 -10.41 14.64 -3.75
N PHE A 200 -9.12 14.31 -3.74
CA PHE A 200 -8.42 13.85 -4.94
C PHE A 200 -8.46 12.33 -5.05
N TYR A 201 -8.56 11.84 -6.27
CA TYR A 201 -8.48 10.42 -6.58
C TYR A 201 -7.88 10.20 -7.95
N LEU A 202 -7.39 9.01 -8.19
CA LEU A 202 -6.74 8.65 -9.44
C LEU A 202 -7.55 7.60 -10.19
N LYS A 203 -7.65 7.78 -11.50
CA LYS A 203 -8.23 6.83 -12.44
C LYS A 203 -7.18 6.34 -13.41
N CYS A 204 -7.31 5.11 -13.88
CA CYS A 204 -6.48 4.57 -14.94
C CYS A 204 -6.68 5.37 -16.23
N ALA A 205 -5.59 5.65 -16.96
CA ALA A 205 -5.65 6.35 -18.25
C ALA A 205 -5.64 5.40 -19.46
N ALA A 206 -5.36 4.11 -19.23
CA ALA A 206 -5.22 3.11 -20.30
C ALA A 206 -6.56 2.61 -20.88
N HIS A 207 -7.67 2.87 -20.18
CA HIS A 207 -9.02 2.48 -20.63
C HIS A 207 -10.07 3.50 -20.20
N PRO A 208 -11.26 3.50 -20.81
CA PRO A 208 -12.40 4.24 -20.30
C PRO A 208 -12.74 3.76 -18.88
N THR A 209 -12.96 4.69 -17.96
CA THR A 209 -13.19 4.37 -16.54
C THR A 209 -14.62 4.66 -16.15
N CYS A 210 -15.23 3.77 -15.37
CA CYS A 210 -16.51 3.97 -14.67
C CYS A 210 -16.27 4.37 -13.21
N ASP A 211 -17.34 4.72 -12.49
CA ASP A 211 -17.23 5.20 -11.11
C ASP A 211 -16.71 4.10 -10.15
N ASN A 212 -16.96 2.84 -10.48
CA ASN A 212 -16.53 1.69 -9.69
C ASN A 212 -15.07 1.26 -9.93
N ASP A 213 -14.41 1.83 -10.95
CA ASP A 213 -13.02 1.50 -11.22
C ASP A 213 -12.11 2.11 -10.15
N THR A 214 -11.30 1.25 -9.52
CA THR A 214 -10.37 1.64 -8.48
C THR A 214 -8.93 1.57 -8.97
N SER A 215 -8.14 2.54 -8.58
CA SER A 215 -6.72 2.63 -8.88
C SER A 215 -5.97 3.13 -7.64
N ALA A 216 -4.84 2.49 -7.32
CA ALA A 216 -3.96 2.96 -6.27
C ALA A 216 -2.91 3.91 -6.83
N ALA A 217 -2.65 5.01 -6.14
CA ALA A 217 -1.59 5.94 -6.49
C ALA A 217 -0.21 5.28 -6.31
N LEU A 218 0.68 5.46 -7.28
CA LEU A 218 2.06 5.01 -7.20
C LEU A 218 2.97 6.24 -7.23
N ASP A 219 3.08 6.90 -6.09
CA ASP A 219 3.75 8.20 -5.92
C ASP A 219 5.26 8.16 -6.17
N LEU A 220 5.88 6.98 -6.09
CA LEU A 220 7.30 6.79 -6.39
C LEU A 220 7.57 6.52 -7.87
N ILE A 221 6.55 6.20 -8.67
CA ILE A 221 6.71 5.91 -10.10
C ILE A 221 6.43 7.18 -10.90
N MET A 222 7.39 7.54 -11.74
CA MET A 222 7.31 8.75 -12.55
C MET A 222 7.99 8.60 -13.91
N PRO A 223 7.71 9.48 -14.89
CA PRO A 223 8.45 9.52 -16.15
C PRO A 223 9.90 9.95 -15.91
N ASN A 224 10.84 9.29 -16.59
CA ASN A 224 12.28 9.61 -16.51
C ASN A 224 12.63 10.76 -17.46
N THR A 225 12.11 11.95 -17.21
CA THR A 225 12.31 13.13 -18.05
C THR A 225 13.77 13.62 -18.05
N ARG A 226 14.49 13.38 -16.96
CA ARG A 226 15.90 13.77 -16.80
C ARG A 226 16.89 12.73 -17.32
N ARG A 227 16.41 11.63 -17.87
CA ARG A 227 17.24 10.56 -18.43
C ARG A 227 18.27 10.01 -17.42
N VAL A 228 17.86 9.84 -16.16
CA VAL A 228 18.71 9.27 -15.11
C VAL A 228 18.84 7.76 -15.35
N PRO A 229 20.05 7.19 -15.36
CA PRO A 229 20.26 5.77 -15.52
C PRO A 229 19.77 4.98 -14.30
N CYS A 230 19.28 3.77 -14.55
CA CYS A 230 18.88 2.84 -13.50
C CYS A 230 20.08 2.44 -12.65
N ILE A 231 19.92 2.41 -11.31
CA ILE A 231 20.97 2.03 -10.36
C ILE A 231 21.47 0.58 -10.55
N ALA A 232 20.69 -0.29 -11.14
CA ALA A 232 21.01 -1.71 -11.27
C ALA A 232 21.51 -2.08 -12.67
N CYS A 233 20.76 -1.73 -13.74
CA CYS A 233 21.13 -2.10 -15.12
C CYS A 233 21.80 -0.97 -15.90
N THR A 234 21.85 0.25 -15.36
CA THR A 234 22.38 1.46 -16.00
C THR A 234 21.62 1.96 -17.24
N ASP A 235 20.55 1.28 -17.65
CA ASP A 235 19.71 1.68 -18.76
C ASP A 235 18.88 2.94 -18.43
N ILE A 236 18.63 3.75 -19.47
CA ILE A 236 17.78 4.94 -19.39
C ILE A 236 16.41 4.59 -19.98
N VAL A 237 15.49 4.24 -19.13
CA VAL A 237 14.12 3.86 -19.52
C VAL A 237 13.07 4.73 -18.83
N THR A 238 11.83 4.64 -19.27
CA THR A 238 10.67 5.31 -18.66
C THR A 238 9.46 4.36 -18.69
N PRO A 239 8.64 4.27 -17.64
CA PRO A 239 8.79 4.94 -16.33
C PRO A 239 9.87 4.34 -15.42
N VAL A 240 10.19 5.06 -14.36
CA VAL A 240 11.12 4.63 -13.31
C VAL A 240 10.49 4.80 -11.94
N LEU A 241 11.02 4.07 -10.95
CA LEU A 241 10.74 4.28 -9.54
C LEU A 241 11.89 5.08 -8.92
N VAL A 242 11.55 6.12 -8.16
CA VAL A 242 12.49 6.97 -7.42
C VAL A 242 12.30 6.73 -5.93
N PHE A 243 13.31 6.19 -5.26
CA PHE A 243 13.24 5.94 -3.82
C PHE A 243 13.16 7.24 -3.01
N GLN A 244 12.48 7.21 -1.88
CA GLN A 244 12.37 8.33 -0.94
C GLN A 244 13.61 8.44 -0.02
N CYS A 245 14.77 8.00 -0.47
CA CYS A 245 16.03 8.20 0.24
C CYS A 245 16.58 9.62 0.00
N ALA A 246 17.50 10.08 0.85
CA ALA A 246 18.11 11.39 0.72
C ALA A 246 18.75 11.61 -0.66
N GLU A 247 19.33 10.56 -1.22
CA GLU A 247 20.00 10.57 -2.52
C GLU A 247 19.05 10.41 -3.71
N ARG A 248 17.78 10.09 -3.48
CA ARG A 248 16.75 9.89 -4.51
C ARG A 248 17.20 8.95 -5.64
N HIS A 249 17.69 7.78 -5.28
CA HIS A 249 18.14 6.78 -6.24
C HIS A 249 17.01 6.33 -7.17
N VAL A 250 17.36 6.08 -8.42
CA VAL A 250 16.43 5.73 -9.49
C VAL A 250 16.61 4.28 -9.91
N ILE A 251 15.52 3.53 -10.02
CA ILE A 251 15.52 2.14 -10.50
C ILE A 251 14.43 1.95 -11.57
N CYS A 252 14.72 1.21 -12.63
CA CYS A 252 13.70 0.85 -13.62
C CYS A 252 12.72 -0.18 -13.05
N LEU A 253 11.51 -0.28 -13.59
CA LEU A 253 10.47 -1.18 -13.05
C LEU A 253 10.85 -2.66 -13.15
N GLU A 254 11.61 -3.08 -14.17
CA GLU A 254 12.10 -4.45 -14.31
C GLU A 254 13.12 -4.78 -13.21
N CYS A 255 14.11 -3.92 -12.99
CA CYS A 255 15.07 -4.12 -11.90
C CYS A 255 14.42 -4.03 -10.53
N PHE A 256 13.42 -3.18 -10.37
CA PHE A 256 12.64 -3.11 -9.13
C PHE A 256 11.84 -4.39 -8.90
N HIS A 257 11.23 -4.97 -9.95
CA HIS A 257 10.58 -6.27 -9.88
C HIS A 257 11.57 -7.36 -9.42
N LEU A 258 12.73 -7.47 -10.06
CA LEU A 258 13.76 -8.45 -9.68
C LEU A 258 14.25 -8.25 -8.25
N TYR A 259 14.46 -7.00 -7.83
CA TYR A 259 14.81 -6.66 -6.45
C TYR A 259 13.75 -7.16 -5.47
N CYS A 260 12.48 -6.89 -5.73
CA CYS A 260 11.38 -7.35 -4.89
C CYS A 260 11.28 -8.88 -4.83
N VAL A 261 11.40 -9.58 -5.98
CA VAL A 261 11.34 -11.05 -6.05
C VAL A 261 12.48 -11.68 -5.26
N THR A 262 13.71 -11.20 -5.43
CA THR A 262 14.88 -11.71 -4.71
C THR A 262 14.71 -11.54 -3.21
N ARG A 263 14.38 -10.33 -2.76
CA ARG A 263 14.16 -10.04 -1.33
C ARG A 263 13.00 -10.83 -0.72
N LEU A 264 11.96 -11.06 -1.50
CA LEU A 264 10.83 -11.89 -1.06
C LEU A 264 11.23 -13.36 -0.89
N ASN A 265 11.99 -13.91 -1.84
CA ASN A 265 12.46 -15.28 -1.78
C ASN A 265 13.39 -15.52 -0.58
N GLU A 266 14.22 -14.56 -0.26
CA GLU A 266 15.18 -14.61 0.85
C GLU A 266 14.56 -14.15 2.20
N ARG A 267 13.27 -13.79 2.24
CA ARG A 267 12.57 -13.22 3.41
C ARG A 267 13.29 -11.99 4.00
N GLN A 268 13.80 -11.12 3.14
CA GLN A 268 14.55 -9.91 3.51
C GLN A 268 13.73 -8.62 3.44
N PHE A 269 12.43 -8.71 3.35
CA PHE A 269 11.55 -7.58 3.63
C PHE A 269 11.65 -7.24 5.12
N ILE A 270 11.53 -5.96 5.43
CA ILE A 270 11.63 -5.43 6.79
C ILE A 270 10.22 -5.16 7.29
N GLN A 271 9.89 -5.73 8.44
CA GLN A 271 8.65 -5.44 9.13
C GLN A 271 8.84 -4.22 10.02
N GLU A 272 8.10 -3.15 9.75
CA GLU A 272 8.09 -1.92 10.53
C GLU A 272 6.65 -1.59 10.95
N PRO A 273 6.35 -1.33 12.24
CA PRO A 273 4.98 -1.20 12.73
C PRO A 273 4.14 -0.12 12.03
N LEU A 274 4.74 1.00 11.63
CA LEU A 274 4.04 2.12 11.00
C LEU A 274 3.92 1.98 9.47
N VAL A 275 4.90 1.32 8.84
CA VAL A 275 4.97 1.17 7.38
C VAL A 275 4.40 -0.18 6.93
N GLY A 276 4.56 -1.22 7.75
CA GLY A 276 4.26 -2.60 7.41
C GLY A 276 5.47 -3.35 6.85
N TYR A 277 5.23 -4.39 6.08
CA TYR A 277 6.25 -5.25 5.48
C TYR A 277 6.79 -4.62 4.19
N SER A 278 7.99 -4.05 4.23
CA SER A 278 8.49 -3.15 3.19
C SER A 278 9.96 -3.40 2.85
N LEU A 279 10.43 -2.72 1.80
CA LEU A 279 11.83 -2.73 1.36
C LEU A 279 12.41 -1.31 1.39
N PRO A 280 13.69 -1.18 1.76
CA PRO A 280 14.44 0.07 1.65
C PRO A 280 14.87 0.33 0.20
N CYS A 281 15.55 1.44 -0.01
CA CYS A 281 16.27 1.73 -1.25
C CYS A 281 17.23 0.59 -1.61
N ALA A 282 17.29 0.22 -2.88
CA ALA A 282 18.16 -0.86 -3.37
C ALA A 282 19.66 -0.58 -3.15
N ALA A 283 20.04 0.68 -2.95
CA ALA A 283 21.41 1.09 -2.57
C ALA A 283 21.69 0.94 -1.05
N GLY A 284 20.72 0.48 -0.25
CA GLY A 284 20.87 0.34 1.20
C GLY A 284 20.84 1.65 1.99
N CYS A 285 20.23 2.71 1.45
CA CYS A 285 20.11 3.98 2.15
C CYS A 285 19.26 3.83 3.43
N PRO A 286 19.62 4.51 4.53
CA PRO A 286 18.80 4.53 5.74
C PRO A 286 17.47 5.27 5.51
N ASP A 287 16.48 5.00 6.36
CA ASP A 287 15.17 5.67 6.40
C ASP A 287 14.47 5.78 5.04
N SER A 288 14.61 4.73 4.21
CA SER A 288 14.16 4.72 2.81
C SER A 288 13.10 3.66 2.52
N LEU A 289 12.40 3.15 3.53
CA LEU A 289 11.34 2.15 3.36
C LEU A 289 10.22 2.70 2.48
N ILE A 290 9.76 1.89 1.55
CA ILE A 290 8.62 2.20 0.69
C ILE A 290 7.34 2.17 1.53
N LYS A 291 6.68 3.33 1.69
CA LYS A 291 5.51 3.49 2.55
C LYS A 291 4.22 2.97 1.90
N GLU A 292 4.09 3.13 0.59
CA GLU A 292 2.89 2.71 -0.14
C GLU A 292 3.07 1.28 -0.68
N VAL A 293 2.37 0.33 -0.05
CA VAL A 293 2.53 -1.12 -0.32
C VAL A 293 2.06 -1.55 -1.71
N HIS A 294 1.24 -0.74 -2.39
CA HIS A 294 0.81 -1.05 -3.75
C HIS A 294 1.95 -1.02 -4.78
N HIS A 295 3.09 -0.39 -4.46
CA HIS A 295 4.30 -0.50 -5.28
C HIS A 295 4.76 -1.96 -5.43
N PHE A 296 4.51 -2.82 -4.42
CA PHE A 296 4.85 -4.25 -4.49
C PHE A 296 3.90 -5.08 -5.38
N ARG A 297 2.83 -4.47 -5.92
CA ARG A 297 2.01 -5.12 -6.97
C ARG A 297 2.80 -5.41 -8.25
N VAL A 298 3.96 -4.81 -8.43
CA VAL A 298 4.92 -5.16 -9.49
C VAL A 298 5.33 -6.64 -9.43
N LEU A 299 5.23 -7.28 -8.29
CA LEU A 299 5.48 -8.73 -8.09
C LEU A 299 4.55 -9.63 -8.92
N GLY A 300 3.42 -9.12 -9.43
CA GLY A 300 2.37 -9.94 -10.02
C GLY A 300 1.54 -10.68 -8.98
N ASN A 301 0.43 -11.28 -9.39
CA ASN A 301 -0.57 -11.79 -8.44
C ASN A 301 -0.03 -12.88 -7.51
N GLU A 302 0.62 -13.90 -8.03
CA GLU A 302 1.12 -15.04 -7.25
C GLU A 302 2.16 -14.62 -6.19
N GLN A 303 3.17 -13.85 -6.61
CA GLN A 303 4.22 -13.39 -5.69
C GLN A 303 3.68 -12.34 -4.70
N TYR A 304 2.68 -11.55 -5.11
CA TYR A 304 2.03 -10.59 -4.22
C TYR A 304 1.19 -11.29 -3.13
N GLU A 305 0.49 -12.39 -3.44
CA GLU A 305 -0.18 -13.21 -2.44
C GLU A 305 0.83 -13.83 -1.44
N ARG A 306 1.97 -14.26 -1.94
CA ARG A 306 3.07 -14.74 -1.10
C ARG A 306 3.64 -13.63 -0.21
N TYR A 307 3.81 -12.42 -0.76
CA TYR A 307 4.20 -11.23 -0.01
C TYR A 307 3.22 -10.93 1.12
N GLN A 308 1.92 -10.91 0.84
CA GLN A 308 0.88 -10.67 1.86
C GLN A 308 0.90 -11.71 2.97
N ARG A 309 1.11 -12.99 2.63
CA ARG A 309 1.22 -14.07 3.61
C ARG A 309 2.44 -13.88 4.51
N TYR A 310 3.61 -13.61 3.94
CA TYR A 310 4.82 -13.35 4.72
C TYR A 310 4.70 -12.12 5.61
N ALA A 311 4.08 -11.07 5.10
CA ALA A 311 3.79 -9.86 5.86
C ALA A 311 2.92 -10.14 7.11
N ALA A 312 1.89 -10.98 6.97
CA ALA A 312 1.05 -11.39 8.09
C ALA A 312 1.81 -12.27 9.09
N GLU A 313 2.63 -13.22 8.59
CA GLU A 313 3.49 -14.06 9.43
C GLU A 313 4.44 -13.21 10.29
N GLU A 314 5.16 -12.26 9.69
CA GLU A 314 6.09 -11.37 10.38
C GLU A 314 5.38 -10.46 11.39
N CYS A 315 4.21 -9.93 11.04
CA CYS A 315 3.41 -9.12 11.96
C CYS A 315 3.01 -9.93 13.22
N VAL A 316 2.59 -11.18 13.05
CA VAL A 316 2.26 -12.07 14.18
C VAL A 316 3.49 -12.34 15.04
N LEU A 317 4.65 -12.61 14.44
CA LEU A 317 5.90 -12.85 15.18
C LEU A 317 6.32 -11.62 15.99
N GLN A 318 6.20 -10.42 15.44
CA GLN A 318 6.50 -9.18 16.18
C GLN A 318 5.55 -8.90 17.34
N MET A 319 4.31 -9.36 17.24
CA MET A 319 3.36 -9.29 18.36
C MET A 319 3.62 -10.36 19.47
N GLY A 320 4.75 -11.04 19.41
CA GLY A 320 5.07 -12.14 20.33
C GLY A 320 4.34 -13.45 20.03
N GLY A 321 3.71 -13.54 18.84
CA GLY A 321 3.05 -14.75 18.39
C GLY A 321 4.02 -15.80 17.87
N VAL A 322 3.47 -16.94 17.51
CA VAL A 322 4.20 -18.06 16.93
C VAL A 322 3.47 -18.61 15.73
N LEU A 323 4.19 -19.25 14.81
CA LEU A 323 3.58 -19.90 13.66
C LEU A 323 3.38 -21.39 13.96
N CYS A 324 2.25 -21.93 13.49
CA CYS A 324 1.98 -23.36 13.58
C CYS A 324 3.07 -24.15 12.84
N PRO A 325 3.73 -25.14 13.48
CA PRO A 325 4.80 -25.91 12.85
C PRO A 325 4.30 -26.97 11.85
N ALA A 326 2.99 -27.17 11.75
CA ALA A 326 2.44 -28.17 10.82
C ALA A 326 2.68 -27.75 9.37
N PRO A 327 3.23 -28.66 8.51
CA PRO A 327 3.49 -28.37 7.11
C PRO A 327 2.25 -27.84 6.39
N GLY A 328 2.39 -26.71 5.68
CA GLY A 328 1.31 -26.08 4.93
C GLY A 328 0.27 -25.31 5.75
N CYS A 329 0.34 -25.32 7.10
CA CYS A 329 -0.58 -24.58 7.95
C CYS A 329 -0.23 -23.08 8.00
N GLY A 330 0.98 -22.71 8.47
CA GLY A 330 1.42 -21.31 8.56
C GLY A 330 0.56 -20.43 9.46
N ALA A 331 -0.30 -21.04 10.29
CA ALA A 331 -1.20 -20.34 11.20
C ALA A 331 -0.43 -19.53 12.24
N GLY A 332 -0.73 -18.23 12.36
CA GLY A 332 -0.24 -17.38 13.45
C GLY A 332 -1.04 -17.64 14.72
N LEU A 333 -0.34 -17.89 15.81
CA LEU A 333 -0.92 -18.14 17.13
C LEU A 333 -0.36 -17.11 18.10
N LEU A 334 -1.22 -16.44 18.85
CA LEU A 334 -0.82 -15.53 19.92
C LEU A 334 -1.03 -16.25 21.26
N PRO A 335 0.06 -16.70 21.91
CA PRO A 335 -0.07 -17.33 23.25
C PRO A 335 -0.46 -16.28 24.30
N ALA A 336 -1.26 -16.66 25.26
CA ALA A 336 -1.46 -15.87 26.48
C ALA A 336 -0.21 -15.96 27.37
N ASP A 337 0.10 -14.93 28.15
CA ASP A 337 1.35 -14.79 28.92
C ASP A 337 1.70 -15.98 29.85
N ASP A 338 0.71 -16.76 30.25
CA ASP A 338 0.91 -17.94 31.15
C ASP A 338 0.73 -19.30 30.45
N VAL A 339 0.48 -19.31 29.14
CA VAL A 339 0.16 -20.55 28.42
C VAL A 339 1.39 -21.16 27.79
N ARG A 340 1.88 -22.29 28.36
CA ARG A 340 3.01 -23.04 27.81
C ARG A 340 2.68 -23.92 26.60
N ARG A 341 1.40 -24.06 26.25
CA ARG A 341 0.94 -24.90 25.12
C ARG A 341 -0.16 -24.18 24.37
N VAL A 342 0.06 -23.97 23.09
CA VAL A 342 -0.96 -23.38 22.20
C VAL A 342 -1.33 -24.47 21.17
N CYS A 343 -2.64 -24.71 21.02
CA CYS A 343 -3.18 -25.61 20.03
C CYS A 343 -3.58 -24.81 18.79
N CYS A 344 -3.25 -25.33 17.61
CA CYS A 344 -3.76 -24.81 16.37
C CYS A 344 -5.19 -25.32 16.16
N GLU A 345 -6.18 -24.40 16.10
CA GLU A 345 -7.59 -24.74 15.91
C GLU A 345 -7.93 -25.23 14.50
N MET A 346 -6.94 -25.18 13.59
CA MET A 346 -7.09 -25.58 12.17
C MET A 346 -7.17 -27.10 11.94
N GLY A 347 -7.28 -27.89 12.98
CA GLY A 347 -7.31 -29.35 12.82
C GLY A 347 -6.00 -29.98 12.31
N CYS A 348 -4.87 -29.33 12.53
CA CYS A 348 -3.54 -29.84 12.12
C CYS A 348 -3.11 -31.12 12.84
N GLY A 349 -4.03 -31.83 13.48
CA GLY A 349 -3.78 -33.08 14.19
C GLY A 349 -3.12 -32.92 15.57
N PRO A 350 -3.08 -33.96 16.41
CA PRO A 350 -2.60 -33.93 17.80
C PRO A 350 -1.09 -33.72 17.96
N GLY A 351 -0.33 -33.53 16.86
CA GLY A 351 1.12 -33.26 16.86
C GLY A 351 1.53 -31.80 16.85
N SER A 352 0.60 -30.85 16.73
CA SER A 352 0.89 -29.40 16.55
C SER A 352 1.02 -28.63 17.88
N LEU A 353 1.42 -29.29 18.95
CA LEU A 353 1.66 -28.68 20.25
C LEU A 353 3.08 -28.15 20.35
N LYS A 354 3.30 -26.84 20.43
CA LYS A 354 4.58 -26.29 20.90
C LYS A 354 4.56 -26.17 22.41
N LYS A 355 5.59 -26.73 23.06
CA LYS A 355 5.98 -26.38 24.43
C LYS A 355 6.92 -25.17 24.35
N TYR A 356 6.64 -24.14 25.13
CA TYR A 356 7.52 -23.00 25.37
C TYR A 356 8.16 -23.11 26.73
#